data_a05b2adfef56b4803a2203de624f3c5e
#
_entry.id   a05b2adfef56b4803a2203de624f3c5e
#
_cell.length_a   1.000
_cell.length_b   1.000
_cell.length_c   1.000
_cell.angle_alpha   90.00
_cell.angle_beta   90.00
_cell.angle_gamma   90.00
#
_symmetry.space_group_name_H-M   'P 1'
#
loop_
_entity.id
_entity.type
_entity.pdbx_description
1 polymer ?
#
loop_
_entity_poly.entity_id
_entity_poly.type
_entity_poly.pdbx_seq_one_letter_code
_entity_poly.pdbx_strand_id
1 'polypeptide(L)'
;MLSSKKDPTIPFRCNGVSYYPEITLRQLREQLHLQHKYKILDFGVLTPYSFPEFVRCDYCIVLTNVSIWKDRQLLQFIEELKKTNLGKDYKTNVRFMSMGNLKKDRKRVETSYGIRVIPIPFLENPFQVSSHDFGFFEQIWKGKQLSH
;
A
#
# COMPACT_ATOMS: atom_id res chain seq x y z
N MET A 1 24.92 -20.01 -22.81
CA MET A 1 23.89 -20.40 -21.83
C MET A 1 22.74 -19.42 -21.95
N LEU A 2 21.65 -19.82 -22.57
CA LEU A 2 20.44 -19.02 -22.69
C LEU A 2 19.73 -19.07 -21.32
N SER A 3 19.73 -17.96 -20.60
CA SER A 3 18.90 -17.76 -19.42
C SER A 3 17.44 -17.92 -19.87
N SER A 4 16.78 -19.03 -19.51
CA SER A 4 15.36 -19.19 -19.69
C SER A 4 14.67 -18.07 -18.92
N LYS A 5 14.15 -17.05 -19.62
CA LYS A 5 13.25 -16.07 -19.00
C LYS A 5 12.09 -16.88 -18.44
N LYS A 6 12.02 -17.02 -17.11
CA LYS A 6 10.84 -17.55 -16.44
C LYS A 6 9.66 -16.69 -16.85
N ASP A 7 8.57 -17.34 -17.26
CA ASP A 7 7.32 -16.64 -17.55
C ASP A 7 6.89 -15.89 -16.27
N PRO A 8 6.78 -14.56 -16.29
CA PRO A 8 6.48 -13.76 -15.11
C PRO A 8 5.07 -14.02 -14.54
N THR A 9 4.20 -14.71 -15.28
CA THR A 9 2.82 -15.01 -14.85
C THR A 9 2.71 -16.30 -14.02
N ILE A 10 3.76 -17.12 -13.96
CA ILE A 10 3.74 -18.41 -13.25
C ILE A 10 3.98 -18.17 -11.75
N PRO A 11 3.10 -18.68 -10.86
CA PRO A 11 3.34 -18.62 -9.41
C PRO A 11 4.67 -19.26 -9.03
N PHE A 12 5.37 -18.65 -8.08
CA PHE A 12 6.65 -19.15 -7.58
C PHE A 12 6.78 -18.94 -6.06
N ARG A 13 7.74 -19.63 -5.45
CA ARG A 13 8.05 -19.47 -4.03
C ARG A 13 9.49 -19.02 -3.85
N CYS A 14 9.68 -18.01 -3.01
CA CYS A 14 11.00 -17.48 -2.64
C CYS A 14 11.02 -17.11 -1.15
N ASN A 15 12.04 -17.52 -0.42
CA ASN A 15 12.24 -17.21 1.01
C ASN A 15 11.00 -17.49 1.88
N GLY A 16 10.27 -18.59 1.60
CA GLY A 16 9.06 -18.94 2.35
C GLY A 16 7.80 -18.17 1.95
N VAL A 17 7.92 -17.22 1.04
CA VAL A 17 6.79 -16.43 0.50
C VAL A 17 6.34 -17.00 -0.84
N SER A 18 5.04 -17.16 -1.01
CA SER A 18 4.43 -17.54 -2.29
C SER A 18 4.00 -16.29 -3.05
N TYR A 19 4.44 -16.18 -4.28
CA TYR A 19 4.17 -15.06 -5.17
C TYR A 19 3.21 -15.51 -6.27
N TYR A 20 2.20 -14.70 -6.53
CA TYR A 20 1.18 -14.91 -7.56
C TYR A 20 1.15 -13.68 -8.48
N PRO A 21 2.06 -13.58 -9.46
CA PRO A 21 2.11 -12.45 -10.38
C PRO A 21 0.86 -12.38 -11.26
N GLU A 22 0.44 -11.17 -11.59
CA GLU A 22 -0.67 -10.90 -12.52
C GLU A 22 -1.98 -11.66 -12.22
N ILE A 23 -2.23 -11.91 -10.92
CA ILE A 23 -3.42 -12.63 -10.48
C ILE A 23 -4.69 -11.85 -10.83
N THR A 24 -5.67 -12.53 -11.43
CA THR A 24 -7.00 -11.95 -11.67
C THR A 24 -7.80 -11.83 -10.38
N LEU A 25 -8.81 -10.94 -10.34
CA LEU A 25 -9.70 -10.82 -9.17
C LEU A 25 -10.41 -12.14 -8.82
N ARG A 26 -10.71 -12.98 -9.81
CA ARG A 26 -11.30 -14.30 -9.57
C ARG A 26 -10.31 -15.21 -8.84
N GLN A 27 -9.11 -15.34 -9.37
CA GLN A 27 -8.04 -16.13 -8.75
C GLN A 27 -7.67 -15.59 -7.36
N LEU A 28 -7.65 -14.25 -7.19
CA LEU A 28 -7.42 -13.63 -5.89
C LEU A 28 -8.45 -14.13 -4.86
N ARG A 29 -9.73 -14.14 -5.20
CA ARG A 29 -10.79 -14.63 -4.28
C ARG A 29 -10.56 -16.08 -3.87
N GLU A 30 -10.15 -16.93 -4.81
CA GLU A 30 -9.79 -18.32 -4.51
C GLU A 30 -8.60 -18.40 -3.53
N GLN A 31 -7.56 -17.58 -3.74
CA GLN A 31 -6.39 -17.54 -2.85
C GLN A 31 -6.67 -16.90 -1.47
N LEU A 32 -7.69 -16.05 -1.35
CA LEU A 32 -8.06 -15.46 -0.07
C LEU A 32 -8.59 -16.50 0.93
N HIS A 33 -9.11 -17.61 0.47
CA HIS A 33 -9.57 -18.72 1.33
C HIS A 33 -8.43 -19.58 1.89
N LEU A 34 -7.23 -19.50 1.32
CA LEU A 34 -6.08 -20.23 1.84
C LEU A 34 -5.62 -19.67 3.19
N GLN A 35 -5.24 -20.56 4.09
CA GLN A 35 -4.76 -20.19 5.43
C GLN A 35 -3.32 -19.66 5.37
N HIS A 36 -3.17 -18.37 5.08
CA HIS A 36 -1.92 -17.65 5.24
C HIS A 36 -2.06 -16.65 6.37
N LYS A 37 -1.02 -16.53 7.21
CA LYS A 37 -0.99 -15.57 8.31
C LYS A 37 -1.07 -14.12 7.80
N TYR A 38 -0.41 -13.85 6.69
CA TYR A 38 -0.41 -12.54 6.03
C TYR A 38 -0.61 -12.73 4.53
N LYS A 39 -1.34 -11.81 3.92
CA LYS A 39 -1.53 -11.70 2.48
C LYS A 39 -1.26 -10.26 2.08
N ILE A 40 -0.33 -10.06 1.15
CA ILE A 40 0.03 -8.74 0.62
C ILE A 40 -0.50 -8.67 -0.80
N LEU A 41 -1.34 -7.68 -1.06
CA LEU A 41 -1.96 -7.45 -2.36
C LEU A 41 -1.38 -6.17 -2.96
N ASP A 42 -0.67 -6.29 -4.08
CA ASP A 42 -0.25 -5.14 -4.88
C ASP A 42 -1.30 -4.87 -5.96
N PHE A 43 -2.03 -3.78 -5.80
CA PHE A 43 -3.06 -3.36 -6.75
C PHE A 43 -2.50 -2.48 -7.88
N GLY A 44 -1.22 -2.10 -7.81
CA GLY A 44 -0.65 -1.13 -8.73
C GLY A 44 -1.43 0.18 -8.72
N VAL A 45 -1.90 0.62 -9.89
CA VAL A 45 -2.81 1.77 -10.00
C VAL A 45 -4.23 1.29 -9.77
N LEU A 46 -4.87 1.81 -8.73
CA LEU A 46 -6.26 1.45 -8.41
C LEU A 46 -7.22 1.88 -9.52
N THR A 47 -8.08 0.95 -9.90
CA THR A 47 -9.16 1.15 -10.86
C THR A 47 -10.51 1.05 -10.15
N PRO A 48 -11.62 1.51 -10.75
CA PRO A 48 -12.96 1.29 -10.20
C PRO A 48 -13.27 -0.19 -9.91
N TYR A 49 -12.66 -1.11 -10.65
CA TYR A 49 -12.86 -2.56 -10.47
C TYR A 49 -12.07 -3.15 -9.29
N SER A 50 -10.86 -2.65 -9.03
CA SER A 50 -10.01 -3.13 -7.94
C SER A 50 -10.25 -2.37 -6.62
N PHE A 51 -10.83 -1.19 -6.67
CA PHE A 51 -11.11 -0.36 -5.50
C PHE A 51 -11.97 -1.06 -4.42
N PRO A 52 -13.04 -1.81 -4.75
CA PRO A 52 -13.82 -2.54 -3.74
C PRO A 52 -13.00 -3.58 -2.98
N GLU A 53 -12.08 -4.28 -3.63
CA GLU A 53 -11.21 -5.26 -2.95
C GLU A 53 -10.13 -4.57 -2.12
N PHE A 54 -9.62 -3.43 -2.58
CA PHE A 54 -8.68 -2.61 -1.80
C PHE A 54 -9.30 -2.17 -0.46
N VAL A 55 -10.51 -1.64 -0.47
CA VAL A 55 -11.15 -1.15 0.78
C VAL A 55 -11.59 -2.26 1.74
N ARG A 56 -11.58 -3.51 1.29
CA ARG A 56 -11.85 -4.70 2.12
C ARG A 56 -10.61 -5.23 2.83
N CYS A 57 -9.43 -4.75 2.50
CA CYS A 57 -8.21 -5.13 3.18
C CYS A 57 -8.20 -4.61 4.62
N ASP A 58 -7.67 -5.42 5.55
CA ASP A 58 -7.53 -5.02 6.96
C ASP A 58 -6.60 -3.82 7.12
N TYR A 59 -5.67 -3.64 6.20
CA TYR A 59 -4.68 -2.58 6.21
C TYR A 59 -4.33 -2.15 4.79
N CYS A 60 -4.46 -0.88 4.51
CA CYS A 60 -4.25 -0.30 3.19
C CYS A 60 -3.08 0.68 3.20
N ILE A 61 -2.17 0.54 2.26
CA ILE A 61 -1.09 1.51 2.02
C ILE A 61 -1.34 2.18 0.69
N VAL A 62 -1.34 3.50 0.68
CA VAL A 62 -1.49 4.32 -0.52
C VAL A 62 -0.20 5.08 -0.75
N LEU A 63 0.50 4.74 -1.82
CA LEU A 63 1.65 5.51 -2.29
C LEU A 63 1.14 6.74 -3.02
N THR A 64 1.43 7.91 -2.49
CA THR A 64 0.98 9.18 -3.06
C THR A 64 2.14 10.10 -3.37
N ASN A 65 1.91 10.98 -4.33
CA ASN A 65 2.80 12.10 -4.60
C ASN A 65 2.15 13.38 -4.04
N VAL A 66 2.86 14.04 -3.13
CA VAL A 66 2.37 15.28 -2.48
C VAL A 66 2.71 16.55 -3.25
N SER A 67 3.19 16.45 -4.50
CA SER A 67 3.41 17.62 -5.35
C SER A 67 2.08 18.29 -5.71
N ILE A 68 2.12 19.59 -5.86
CA ILE A 68 0.93 20.42 -6.16
C ILE A 68 0.19 19.95 -7.43
N TRP A 69 0.93 19.43 -8.41
CA TRP A 69 0.41 18.93 -9.68
C TRP A 69 -0.42 17.65 -9.55
N LYS A 70 -0.28 16.93 -8.44
CA LYS A 70 -0.98 15.65 -8.16
C LYS A 70 -2.10 15.80 -7.14
N ASP A 71 -2.30 16.98 -6.57
CA ASP A 71 -3.29 17.25 -5.54
C ASP A 71 -4.70 16.81 -5.93
N ARG A 72 -5.10 17.07 -7.15
CA ARG A 72 -6.45 16.72 -7.64
C ARG A 72 -6.69 15.21 -7.60
N GLN A 73 -5.70 14.41 -7.97
CA GLN A 73 -5.82 12.94 -7.94
C GLN A 73 -5.94 12.42 -6.51
N LEU A 74 -5.14 12.97 -5.60
CA LEU A 74 -5.19 12.61 -4.19
C LEU A 74 -6.53 12.99 -3.56
N LEU A 75 -7.04 14.20 -3.86
CA LEU A 75 -8.34 14.65 -3.37
C LEU A 75 -9.47 13.73 -3.86
N GLN A 76 -9.52 13.43 -5.14
CA GLN A 76 -10.52 12.52 -5.72
C GLN A 76 -10.48 11.14 -5.03
N PHE A 77 -9.30 10.60 -4.80
CA PHE A 77 -9.14 9.34 -4.09
C PHE A 77 -9.66 9.39 -2.65
N ILE A 78 -9.35 10.46 -1.91
CA ILE A 78 -9.86 10.67 -0.54
C ILE A 78 -11.39 10.79 -0.52
N GLU A 79 -11.97 11.47 -1.50
CA GLU A 79 -13.42 11.59 -1.62
C GLU A 79 -14.09 10.25 -1.90
N GLU A 80 -13.49 9.41 -2.75
CA GLU A 80 -13.99 8.05 -2.98
C GLU A 80 -13.89 7.19 -1.71
N LEU A 81 -12.79 7.29 -0.96
CA LEU A 81 -12.67 6.59 0.34
C LEU A 81 -13.78 6.99 1.32
N LYS A 82 -14.12 8.27 1.38
CA LYS A 82 -15.19 8.77 2.28
C LYS A 82 -16.57 8.21 1.94
N LYS A 83 -16.81 7.84 0.69
CA LYS A 83 -18.07 7.23 0.23
C LYS A 83 -18.19 5.74 0.57
N THR A 84 -17.09 5.10 0.97
CA THR A 84 -17.06 3.67 1.30
C THR A 84 -17.60 3.41 2.71
N ASN A 85 -17.80 2.12 3.04
CA ASN A 85 -18.17 1.69 4.39
C ASN A 85 -17.09 2.00 5.44
N LEU A 86 -15.86 2.31 5.03
CA LEU A 86 -14.82 2.82 5.92
C LEU A 86 -15.19 4.21 6.49
N GLY A 87 -16.04 4.96 5.80
CA GLY A 87 -16.60 6.23 6.24
C GLY A 87 -15.54 7.19 6.79
N LYS A 88 -15.81 7.74 7.99
CA LYS A 88 -14.86 8.63 8.69
C LYS A 88 -13.63 7.88 9.24
N ASP A 89 -13.73 6.56 9.39
CA ASP A 89 -12.70 5.72 10.02
C ASP A 89 -11.64 5.23 9.03
N TYR A 90 -11.73 5.61 7.74
CA TYR A 90 -10.69 5.25 6.75
C TYR A 90 -9.28 5.65 7.20
N LYS A 91 -9.17 6.69 8.04
CA LYS A 91 -7.90 7.17 8.58
C LYS A 91 -7.19 6.16 9.49
N THR A 92 -7.90 5.21 10.05
CA THR A 92 -7.32 4.16 10.90
C THR A 92 -6.75 3.01 10.09
N ASN A 93 -7.38 2.68 8.96
CA ASN A 93 -7.02 1.52 8.14
C ASN A 93 -6.15 1.90 6.92
N VAL A 94 -6.19 3.15 6.47
CA VAL A 94 -5.44 3.63 5.31
C VAL A 94 -4.25 4.47 5.75
N ARG A 95 -3.06 4.13 5.27
CA ARG A 95 -1.82 4.88 5.46
C ARG A 95 -1.39 5.51 4.15
N PHE A 96 -1.25 6.84 4.15
CA PHE A 96 -0.70 7.56 3.01
C PHE A 96 0.81 7.67 3.19
N MET A 97 1.55 7.31 2.16
CA MET A 97 3.01 7.32 2.17
C MET A 97 3.53 8.04 0.92
N SER A 98 4.66 8.71 1.04
CA SER A 98 5.27 9.43 -0.08
C SER A 98 6.80 9.32 -0.10
N MET A 99 7.36 9.21 -1.29
CA MET A 99 8.81 9.21 -1.52
C MET A 99 9.30 10.61 -1.90
N GLY A 100 10.52 10.95 -1.46
CA GLY A 100 11.30 12.06 -2.03
C GLY A 100 10.70 13.47 -1.92
N ASN A 101 9.68 13.68 -1.11
CA ASN A 101 8.98 14.95 -1.04
C ASN A 101 9.49 15.84 0.09
N LEU A 102 9.48 17.15 -0.15
CA LEU A 102 9.83 18.14 0.86
C LEU A 102 8.84 18.10 2.03
N LYS A 103 9.34 18.30 3.25
CA LYS A 103 8.52 18.40 4.46
C LYS A 103 7.38 19.41 4.31
N LYS A 104 7.64 20.52 3.60
CA LYS A 104 6.65 21.58 3.32
C LYS A 104 5.46 21.04 2.53
N ASP A 105 5.69 20.24 1.48
CA ASP A 105 4.64 19.71 0.63
C ASP A 105 3.77 18.70 1.38
N ARG A 106 4.39 17.84 2.18
CA ARG A 106 3.64 16.91 3.05
C ARG A 106 2.76 17.67 4.02
N LYS A 107 3.31 18.66 4.73
CA LYS A 107 2.55 19.47 5.70
C LYS A 107 1.36 20.19 5.06
N ARG A 108 1.54 20.70 3.82
CA ARG A 108 0.45 21.32 3.05
C ARG A 108 -0.69 20.31 2.81
N VAL A 109 -0.37 19.12 2.31
CA VAL A 109 -1.35 18.06 2.03
C VAL A 109 -2.03 17.59 3.32
N GLU A 110 -1.27 17.39 4.39
CA GLU A 110 -1.80 16.99 5.70
C GLU A 110 -2.81 18.01 6.24
N THR A 111 -2.50 19.30 6.12
CA THR A 111 -3.38 20.38 6.56
C THR A 111 -4.61 20.51 5.68
N SER A 112 -4.44 20.45 4.35
CA SER A 112 -5.55 20.62 3.40
C SER A 112 -6.55 19.48 3.43
N TYR A 113 -6.10 18.25 3.63
CA TYR A 113 -6.96 17.06 3.52
C TYR A 113 -7.20 16.34 4.85
N GLY A 114 -6.56 16.77 5.92
CA GLY A 114 -6.70 16.17 7.25
C GLY A 114 -6.20 14.73 7.32
N ILE A 115 -5.23 14.38 6.50
CA ILE A 115 -4.57 13.07 6.48
C ILE A 115 -3.14 13.18 7.01
N ARG A 116 -2.57 12.08 7.48
CA ARG A 116 -1.15 12.00 7.80
C ARG A 116 -0.40 11.34 6.66
N VAL A 117 0.73 11.91 6.23
CA VAL A 117 1.58 11.33 5.18
C VAL A 117 2.92 10.91 5.77
N ILE A 118 3.21 9.62 5.71
CA ILE A 118 4.45 9.03 6.22
C ILE A 118 5.51 9.11 5.12
N PRO A 119 6.67 9.73 5.37
CA PRO A 119 7.76 9.73 4.40
C PRO A 119 8.39 8.34 4.31
N ILE A 120 8.57 7.84 3.10
CA ILE A 120 9.32 6.62 2.85
C ILE A 120 10.80 6.99 2.82
N PRO A 121 11.66 6.38 3.64
CA PRO A 121 13.10 6.59 3.57
C PRO A 121 13.66 6.05 2.26
N PHE A 122 14.80 6.56 1.85
CA PHE A 122 15.55 5.95 0.77
C PHE A 122 16.16 4.63 1.29
N LEU A 123 15.83 3.53 0.64
CA LEU A 123 16.40 2.22 0.90
C LEU A 123 17.40 1.90 -0.22
N GLU A 124 18.70 1.79 0.13
CA GLU A 124 19.74 1.46 -0.86
C GLU A 124 19.51 0.09 -1.50
N ASN A 125 19.10 -0.87 -0.69
CA ASN A 125 18.74 -2.21 -1.15
C ASN A 125 17.42 -2.66 -0.50
N PRO A 126 16.31 -2.69 -1.25
CA PRO A 126 15.02 -3.08 -0.69
C PRO A 126 14.94 -4.56 -0.26
N PHE A 127 15.92 -5.38 -0.68
CA PHE A 127 16.02 -6.80 -0.29
C PHE A 127 16.91 -7.03 0.93
N GLN A 128 17.58 -5.98 1.44
CA GLN A 128 18.43 -6.03 2.62
C GLN A 128 18.03 -4.91 3.58
N VAL A 129 16.97 -5.17 4.35
CA VAL A 129 16.51 -4.23 5.37
C VAL A 129 17.51 -4.15 6.50
N SER A 130 18.08 -2.98 6.74
CA SER A 130 19.01 -2.74 7.83
C SER A 130 18.27 -2.54 9.17
N SER A 131 18.98 -2.70 10.29
CA SER A 131 18.40 -2.41 11.61
C SER A 131 17.94 -0.95 11.75
N HIS A 132 18.57 -0.03 11.04
CA HIS A 132 18.18 1.38 10.99
C HIS A 132 16.78 1.57 10.37
N ASP A 133 16.38 0.71 9.42
CA ASP A 133 15.12 0.80 8.70
C ASP A 133 13.95 0.20 9.50
N PHE A 134 14.23 -0.62 10.53
CA PHE A 134 13.19 -1.26 11.34
C PHE A 134 12.24 -0.25 12.00
N GLY A 135 12.75 0.89 12.46
CA GLY A 135 11.92 1.93 13.05
C GLY A 135 10.83 2.46 12.10
N PHE A 136 11.15 2.55 10.80
CA PHE A 136 10.17 2.93 9.78
C PHE A 136 9.08 1.84 9.62
N PHE A 137 9.48 0.58 9.50
CA PHE A 137 8.50 -0.51 9.36
C PHE A 137 7.64 -0.68 10.61
N GLU A 138 8.23 -0.54 11.80
CA GLU A 138 7.46 -0.53 13.04
C GLU A 138 6.44 0.60 13.10
N GLN A 139 6.78 1.79 12.64
CA GLN A 139 5.84 2.93 12.61
C GLN A 139 4.64 2.64 11.71
N ILE A 140 4.85 1.97 10.59
CA ILE A 140 3.77 1.55 9.70
C ILE A 140 2.86 0.55 10.43
N TRP A 141 3.44 -0.41 11.13
CA TRP A 141 2.72 -1.53 11.75
C TRP A 141 2.03 -1.18 13.07
N LYS A 142 2.69 -0.43 13.95
CA LYS A 142 2.18 -0.05 15.28
C LYS A 142 0.96 0.87 15.24
N GLY A 143 0.70 1.55 14.14
CA GLY A 143 -0.51 2.34 13.98
C GLY A 143 -1.82 1.57 14.13
N LYS A 144 -1.78 0.21 14.18
CA LYS A 144 -2.94 -0.66 14.38
C LYS A 144 -3.15 -1.07 15.86
N GLN A 145 -2.13 -0.92 16.72
CA GLN A 145 -2.19 -1.41 18.12
C GLN A 145 -2.82 -0.43 19.12
N LEU A 146 -3.18 0.78 18.70
CA LEU A 146 -3.74 1.81 19.59
C LEU A 146 -5.28 1.88 19.56
N SER A 147 -5.95 0.87 19.03
CA SER A 147 -7.42 0.80 18.94
C SER A 147 -7.96 -0.45 19.65
N HIS A 148 -7.51 -0.68 20.89
CA HIS A 148 -8.16 -1.64 21.80
C HIS A 148 -8.57 -0.94 23.09
#